data_81c66e73a927d1f92de5598263d6ca14
#
_entry.id   81c66e73a927d1f92de5598263d6ca14
#
_cell.length_a   1.000
_cell.length_b   1.000
_cell.length_c   1.000
_cell.angle_alpha   90.00
_cell.angle_beta   90.00
_cell.angle_gamma   90.00
#
_symmetry.space_group_name_H-M   'P 1'
#
loop_
_entity.id
_entity.type
_entity.pdbx_description
1 polymer ?
#
loop_
_entity_poly.entity_id
_entity_poly.type
_entity_poly.pdbx_seq_one_letter_code
_entity_poly.pdbx_strand_id
1 'polypeptide(L)'
;MNFVGKNIYRVLGRPMCAYPLMAANNCHFISETFVSTDSEQIAAVATQLDATLIARPAELATSTALGEQVFQHGYYEIKRRLALINESIELMVLLFANAPTVTSSLIDSGIEMLLKDPDLDSAVSTSIYNMWSPLRARRLDESGHLQPFVPFESFGDPATLNCDRDSQGDVYFADMSVSIVRPRCLEELETGLLPQKWMGQRIAPIPSWGGCDVDYEWQMPGVETWLRQHGYTQASDSVS
;
A
#
# COMPACT_ATOMS: atom_id res chain seq x y z
N MET A 1 -3.16 -4.47 -20.30
CA MET A 1 -1.78 -4.04 -20.60
C MET A 1 -1.19 -3.49 -19.32
N ASN A 2 0.01 -3.96 -18.94
CA ASN A 2 0.68 -3.42 -17.74
C ASN A 2 1.10 -1.98 -18.00
N PHE A 3 0.90 -1.11 -17.02
CA PHE A 3 1.29 0.30 -17.08
C PHE A 3 2.80 0.43 -16.79
N VAL A 4 3.63 0.24 -17.81
CA VAL A 4 5.10 0.32 -17.70
C VAL A 4 5.51 1.74 -17.36
N GLY A 5 6.46 1.89 -16.39
CA GLY A 5 6.92 3.20 -15.95
C GLY A 5 5.95 3.97 -15.05
N LYS A 6 4.92 3.32 -14.52
CA LYS A 6 3.88 3.93 -13.68
C LYS A 6 4.43 4.76 -12.52
N ASN A 7 5.48 4.29 -11.84
CA ASN A 7 6.03 4.98 -10.67
C ASN A 7 6.59 6.38 -10.98
N ILE A 8 7.05 6.59 -12.22
CA ILE A 8 7.57 7.88 -12.68
C ILE A 8 6.59 8.63 -13.61
N TYR A 9 5.41 8.03 -13.87
CA TYR A 9 4.36 8.72 -14.61
C TYR A 9 3.93 9.98 -13.86
N ARG A 10 3.82 11.09 -14.59
CA ARG A 10 3.47 12.38 -13.98
C ARG A 10 1.97 12.55 -13.84
N VAL A 11 1.53 12.79 -12.63
CA VAL A 11 0.18 13.28 -12.33
C VAL A 11 0.29 14.61 -11.60
N LEU A 12 -0.49 15.59 -11.97
CA LEU A 12 -0.37 16.97 -11.49
C LEU A 12 1.07 17.53 -11.54
N GLY A 13 1.82 17.15 -12.60
CA GLY A 13 3.21 17.60 -12.82
C GLY A 13 4.28 16.89 -12.01
N ARG A 14 3.95 15.98 -11.09
CA ARG A 14 4.89 15.24 -10.23
C ARG A 14 4.92 13.76 -10.58
N PRO A 15 6.09 13.08 -10.50
CA PRO A 15 6.14 11.62 -10.58
C PRO A 15 5.25 10.96 -9.52
N MET A 16 4.58 9.87 -9.87
CA MET A 16 3.64 9.19 -8.97
C MET A 16 4.31 8.80 -7.63
N CYS A 17 5.54 8.30 -7.66
CA CYS A 17 6.31 7.93 -6.46
C CYS A 17 6.63 9.10 -5.53
N ALA A 18 6.46 10.36 -5.97
CA ALA A 18 6.69 11.52 -5.12
C ALA A 18 5.58 11.69 -4.05
N TYR A 19 4.34 11.29 -4.34
CA TYR A 19 3.20 11.51 -3.44
C TYR A 19 3.33 10.77 -2.11
N PRO A 20 3.64 9.46 -2.05
CA PRO A 20 3.86 8.79 -0.78
C PRO A 20 5.05 9.37 0.00
N LEU A 21 6.11 9.82 -0.67
CA LEU A 21 7.25 10.48 -0.01
C LEU A 21 6.85 11.83 0.59
N MET A 22 6.08 12.65 -0.16
CA MET A 22 5.55 13.92 0.33
C MET A 22 4.64 13.72 1.55
N ALA A 23 3.80 12.68 1.54
CA ALA A 23 2.96 12.35 2.68
C ALA A 23 3.79 11.94 3.90
N ALA A 24 4.81 11.09 3.70
CA ALA A 24 5.73 10.68 4.76
C ALA A 24 6.48 11.89 5.37
N ASN A 25 7.01 12.77 4.54
CA ASN A 25 7.76 13.95 5.00
C ASN A 25 6.90 14.95 5.76
N ASN A 26 5.58 14.95 5.57
CA ASN A 26 4.63 15.79 6.31
C ASN A 26 3.99 15.09 7.53
N CYS A 27 4.35 13.84 7.82
CA CYS A 27 3.88 13.08 8.97
C CYS A 27 4.62 13.51 10.24
N HIS A 28 3.92 13.60 11.37
CA HIS A 28 4.49 14.03 12.64
C HIS A 28 5.38 12.98 13.30
N PHE A 29 5.14 11.71 13.00
CA PHE A 29 5.78 10.59 13.69
C PHE A 29 6.94 9.95 12.91
N ILE A 30 7.10 10.27 11.63
CA ILE A 30 8.19 9.70 10.83
C ILE A 30 9.49 10.44 11.13
N SER A 31 10.49 9.71 11.60
CA SER A 31 11.84 10.22 11.87
C SER A 31 12.73 10.19 10.63
N GLU A 32 12.61 9.18 9.78
CA GLU A 32 13.40 9.03 8.57
C GLU A 32 12.64 8.25 7.49
N THR A 33 12.83 8.66 6.24
CA THR A 33 12.22 8.02 5.07
C THR A 33 13.29 7.34 4.21
N PHE A 34 13.03 6.08 3.85
CA PHE A 34 13.92 5.27 3.02
C PHE A 34 13.25 4.86 1.72
N VAL A 35 14.00 4.81 0.63
CA VAL A 35 13.52 4.32 -0.65
C VAL A 35 14.41 3.18 -1.13
N SER A 36 13.81 1.98 -1.25
CA SER A 36 14.45 0.82 -1.85
C SER A 36 14.16 0.80 -3.36
N THR A 37 15.17 0.98 -4.19
CA THR A 37 15.02 1.01 -5.65
C THR A 37 16.32 0.61 -6.35
N ASP A 38 16.18 0.09 -7.57
CA ASP A 38 17.22 -0.12 -8.58
C ASP A 38 17.13 0.92 -9.71
N SER A 39 16.10 1.75 -9.72
CA SER A 39 15.85 2.78 -10.74
C SER A 39 16.54 4.10 -10.39
N GLU A 40 17.43 4.58 -11.26
CA GLU A 40 18.07 5.90 -11.11
C GLU A 40 17.06 7.05 -11.09
N GLN A 41 15.96 6.94 -11.86
CA GLN A 41 14.92 7.96 -11.91
C GLN A 41 14.15 8.05 -10.59
N ILE A 42 13.80 6.91 -9.98
CA ILE A 42 13.16 6.89 -8.66
C ILE A 42 14.13 7.38 -7.58
N ALA A 43 15.41 6.98 -7.67
CA ALA A 43 16.45 7.43 -6.75
C ALA A 43 16.63 8.96 -6.79
N ALA A 44 16.59 9.56 -7.98
CA ALA A 44 16.64 11.01 -8.13
C ALA A 44 15.45 11.72 -7.45
N VAL A 45 14.22 11.20 -7.62
CA VAL A 45 13.02 11.73 -6.95
C VAL A 45 13.14 11.58 -5.42
N ALA A 46 13.61 10.43 -4.95
CA ALA A 46 13.81 10.17 -3.53
C ALA A 46 14.81 11.16 -2.91
N THR A 47 15.93 11.38 -3.57
CA THR A 47 16.98 12.33 -3.13
C THR A 47 16.45 13.78 -3.08
N GLN A 48 15.64 14.19 -4.07
CA GLN A 48 15.00 15.51 -4.08
C GLN A 48 14.00 15.72 -2.94
N LEU A 49 13.48 14.63 -2.39
CA LEU A 49 12.55 14.63 -1.26
C LEU A 49 13.21 14.14 0.04
N ASP A 50 14.52 14.30 0.16
CA ASP A 50 15.33 14.01 1.36
C ASP A 50 15.21 12.57 1.89
N ALA A 51 14.88 11.60 1.02
CA ALA A 51 14.81 10.20 1.41
C ALA A 51 16.17 9.51 1.28
N THR A 52 16.49 8.66 2.24
CA THR A 52 17.70 7.83 2.25
C THR A 52 17.53 6.63 1.32
N LEU A 53 18.52 6.41 0.45
CA LEU A 53 18.46 5.31 -0.52
C LEU A 53 18.94 3.98 0.09
N ILE A 54 18.20 2.92 -0.26
CA ILE A 54 18.58 1.53 -0.08
C ILE A 54 18.78 0.92 -1.48
N ALA A 55 19.99 0.48 -1.78
CA ALA A 55 20.25 -0.23 -3.02
C ALA A 55 19.49 -1.55 -3.02
N ARG A 56 18.55 -1.71 -3.96
CA ARG A 56 17.77 -2.94 -4.09
C ARG A 56 18.61 -3.99 -4.81
N PRO A 57 18.81 -5.18 -4.23
CA PRO A 57 19.50 -6.28 -4.91
C PRO A 57 18.76 -6.70 -6.19
N ALA A 58 19.51 -7.13 -7.20
CA ALA A 58 18.95 -7.47 -8.51
C ALA A 58 17.87 -8.57 -8.44
N GLU A 59 18.03 -9.54 -7.54
CA GLU A 59 17.06 -10.61 -7.30
C GLU A 59 15.71 -10.10 -6.74
N LEU A 60 15.71 -8.95 -6.07
CA LEU A 60 14.50 -8.27 -5.56
C LEU A 60 13.97 -7.18 -6.52
N ALA A 61 14.62 -6.98 -7.66
CA ALA A 61 14.21 -6.04 -8.70
C ALA A 61 13.54 -6.72 -9.90
N THR A 62 13.19 -7.99 -9.77
CA THR A 62 12.52 -8.78 -10.82
C THR A 62 11.01 -8.63 -10.77
N SER A 63 10.33 -8.94 -11.88
CA SER A 63 8.85 -8.96 -11.93
C SER A 63 8.20 -10.06 -11.09
N THR A 64 8.99 -11.00 -10.59
CA THR A 64 8.55 -12.13 -9.75
C THR A 64 8.88 -11.94 -8.27
N ALA A 65 9.66 -10.92 -7.92
CA ALA A 65 9.95 -10.59 -6.54
C ALA A 65 8.68 -10.15 -5.81
N LEU A 66 8.43 -10.73 -4.64
CA LEU A 66 7.27 -10.39 -3.83
C LEU A 66 7.52 -9.10 -3.04
N GLY A 67 6.48 -8.26 -2.92
CA GLY A 67 6.57 -7.02 -2.15
C GLY A 67 7.04 -7.24 -0.70
N GLU A 68 6.61 -8.32 -0.07
CA GLU A 68 7.01 -8.71 1.28
C GLU A 68 8.52 -8.96 1.42
N GLN A 69 9.16 -9.53 0.41
CA GLN A 69 10.61 -9.75 0.39
C GLN A 69 11.37 -8.41 0.30
N VAL A 70 10.84 -7.46 -0.48
CA VAL A 70 11.41 -6.11 -0.60
C VAL A 70 11.26 -5.36 0.71
N PHE A 71 10.11 -5.44 1.38
CA PHE A 71 9.89 -4.80 2.68
C PHE A 71 10.79 -5.41 3.76
N GLN A 72 10.92 -6.73 3.80
CA GLN A 72 11.79 -7.41 4.75
C GLN A 72 13.27 -7.04 4.54
N HIS A 73 13.74 -7.00 3.29
CA HIS A 73 15.07 -6.53 2.96
C HIS A 73 15.30 -5.08 3.44
N GLY A 74 14.38 -4.18 3.14
CA GLY A 74 14.43 -2.78 3.60
C GLY A 74 14.49 -2.67 5.12
N TYR A 75 13.66 -3.43 5.82
CA TYR A 75 13.65 -3.50 7.29
C TYR A 75 15.02 -3.89 7.85
N TYR A 76 15.62 -4.96 7.36
CA TYR A 76 16.93 -5.41 7.87
C TYR A 76 18.06 -4.42 7.54
N GLU A 77 18.02 -3.77 6.39
CA GLU A 77 18.99 -2.72 6.05
C GLU A 77 18.87 -1.50 6.99
N ILE A 78 17.65 -1.06 7.29
CA ILE A 78 17.40 0.03 8.24
C ILE A 78 17.83 -0.40 9.66
N LYS A 79 17.41 -1.58 10.10
CA LYS A 79 17.77 -2.14 11.42
C LYS A 79 19.29 -2.17 11.62
N ARG A 80 20.03 -2.61 10.59
CA ARG A 80 21.50 -2.65 10.62
C ARG A 80 22.11 -1.24 10.74
N ARG A 81 21.56 -0.23 10.04
CA ARG A 81 22.05 1.16 10.12
C ARG A 81 21.79 1.78 11.48
N LEU A 82 20.59 1.64 12.00
CA LEU A 82 20.20 2.19 13.30
C LEU A 82 20.98 1.55 14.46
N ALA A 83 21.30 0.26 14.37
CA ALA A 83 22.12 -0.41 15.37
C ALA A 83 23.53 0.22 15.53
N LEU A 84 24.09 0.84 14.49
CA LEU A 84 25.40 1.53 14.55
C LEU A 84 25.36 2.79 15.44
N ILE A 85 24.19 3.36 15.65
CA ILE A 85 23.96 4.56 16.47
C ILE A 85 23.14 4.27 17.73
N ASN A 86 22.99 2.98 18.08
CA ASN A 86 22.22 2.49 19.22
C ASN A 86 20.72 2.90 19.19
N GLU A 87 20.15 2.98 18.02
CA GLU A 87 18.72 3.19 17.80
C GLU A 87 18.02 1.92 17.31
N SER A 88 16.71 1.87 17.44
CA SER A 88 15.87 0.74 17.03
C SER A 88 14.60 1.22 16.32
N ILE A 89 14.03 0.35 15.52
CA ILE A 89 12.77 0.59 14.82
C ILE A 89 11.62 0.27 15.78
N GLU A 90 10.77 1.24 16.07
CA GLU A 90 9.53 1.04 16.81
C GLU A 90 8.40 0.55 15.89
N LEU A 91 8.21 1.26 14.79
CA LEU A 91 7.21 0.95 13.75
C LEU A 91 7.81 1.15 12.36
N MET A 92 7.34 0.38 11.38
CA MET A 92 7.65 0.58 9.97
C MET A 92 6.39 1.07 9.25
N VAL A 93 6.51 2.16 8.52
CA VAL A 93 5.50 2.62 7.56
C VAL A 93 5.88 2.15 6.18
N LEU A 94 5.06 1.28 5.60
CA LEU A 94 5.28 0.68 4.29
C LEU A 94 4.38 1.39 3.27
N LEU A 95 5.00 1.99 2.26
CA LEU A 95 4.32 2.74 1.20
C LEU A 95 4.74 2.17 -0.15
N PHE A 96 3.78 2.09 -1.08
CA PHE A 96 4.05 1.67 -2.45
C PHE A 96 4.27 2.89 -3.35
N ALA A 97 5.27 2.83 -4.22
CA ALA A 97 5.59 3.91 -5.16
C ALA A 97 4.47 4.19 -6.19
N ASN A 98 3.59 3.22 -6.41
CA ASN A 98 2.42 3.32 -7.29
C ASN A 98 1.08 3.48 -6.54
N ALA A 99 1.13 3.81 -5.24
CA ALA A 99 -0.05 4.14 -4.44
C ALA A 99 -0.03 5.63 -4.02
N PRO A 100 -0.37 6.56 -4.92
CA PRO A 100 -0.24 7.99 -4.68
C PRO A 100 -1.35 8.57 -3.80
N THR A 101 -2.42 7.81 -3.55
CA THR A 101 -3.61 8.27 -2.80
C THR A 101 -3.40 8.14 -1.29
N VAL A 102 -2.43 8.86 -0.77
CA VAL A 102 -2.01 8.85 0.64
C VAL A 102 -1.86 10.27 1.18
N THR A 103 -2.17 10.48 2.46
CA THR A 103 -1.95 11.74 3.19
C THR A 103 -1.16 11.50 4.47
N SER A 104 -0.48 12.53 4.97
CA SER A 104 0.20 12.46 6.28
C SER A 104 -0.77 12.11 7.41
N SER A 105 -1.97 12.68 7.41
CA SER A 105 -2.98 12.39 8.43
C SER A 105 -3.44 10.93 8.44
N LEU A 106 -3.45 10.26 7.29
CA LEU A 106 -3.75 8.84 7.20
C LEU A 106 -2.63 8.00 7.86
N ILE A 107 -1.38 8.39 7.62
CA ILE A 107 -0.21 7.75 8.25
C ILE A 107 -0.24 7.99 9.76
N ASP A 108 -0.41 9.24 10.20
CA ASP A 108 -0.46 9.63 11.62
C ASP A 108 -1.53 8.83 12.36
N SER A 109 -2.75 8.74 11.79
CA SER A 109 -3.85 8.00 12.43
C SER A 109 -3.55 6.51 12.63
N GLY A 110 -2.90 5.87 11.67
CA GLY A 110 -2.50 4.47 11.78
C GLY A 110 -1.39 4.25 12.81
N ILE A 111 -0.42 5.16 12.89
CA ILE A 111 0.63 5.12 13.94
C ILE A 111 -0.01 5.25 15.32
N GLU A 112 -0.93 6.21 15.50
CA GLU A 112 -1.64 6.38 16.77
C GLU A 112 -2.43 5.13 17.19
N MET A 113 -3.05 4.40 16.25
CA MET A 113 -3.73 3.14 16.56
C MET A 113 -2.76 2.13 17.17
N LEU A 114 -1.59 1.95 16.57
CA LEU A 114 -0.58 1.01 17.07
C LEU A 114 0.03 1.46 18.39
N LEU A 115 0.23 2.76 18.59
CA LEU A 115 0.73 3.28 19.87
C LEU A 115 -0.28 3.07 21.01
N LYS A 116 -1.58 3.13 20.72
CA LYS A 116 -2.66 2.90 21.71
C LYS A 116 -2.88 1.43 22.04
N ASP A 117 -2.65 0.52 21.10
CA ASP A 117 -2.87 -0.92 21.27
C ASP A 117 -1.60 -1.72 20.93
N PRO A 118 -0.79 -2.12 21.91
CA PRO A 118 0.44 -2.88 21.70
C PRO A 118 0.22 -4.30 21.15
N ASP A 119 -1.01 -4.82 21.25
CA ASP A 119 -1.35 -6.14 20.76
C ASP A 119 -1.58 -6.18 19.25
N LEU A 120 -1.86 -5.03 18.62
CA LEU A 120 -1.98 -4.96 17.17
C LEU A 120 -0.65 -5.26 16.48
N ASP A 121 -0.70 -6.01 15.40
CA ASP A 121 0.43 -6.26 14.50
C ASP A 121 0.62 -5.13 13.51
N SER A 122 -0.48 -4.64 12.96
CA SER A 122 -0.47 -3.59 11.96
C SER A 122 -1.75 -2.76 11.96
N ALA A 123 -1.67 -1.60 11.30
CA ALA A 123 -2.79 -0.79 10.87
C ALA A 123 -2.66 -0.54 9.36
N VAL A 124 -3.73 -0.78 8.60
CA VAL A 124 -3.70 -0.78 7.14
C VAL A 124 -4.85 0.07 6.60
N SER A 125 -4.57 0.92 5.59
CA SER A 125 -5.60 1.71 4.95
C SER A 125 -6.63 0.82 4.26
N THR A 126 -7.91 1.09 4.54
CA THR A 126 -9.03 0.30 4.02
C THR A 126 -10.12 1.20 3.50
N SER A 127 -10.61 0.85 2.33
CA SER A 127 -11.79 1.46 1.72
C SER A 127 -12.96 0.48 1.72
N ILE A 128 -14.19 1.00 1.86
CA ILE A 128 -15.40 0.16 1.77
C ILE A 128 -15.82 0.08 0.31
N TYR A 129 -15.76 -1.12 -0.26
CA TYR A 129 -16.15 -1.41 -1.64
C TYR A 129 -17.10 -2.60 -1.72
N ASN A 130 -18.38 -2.40 -1.37
CA ASN A 130 -19.38 -3.49 -1.33
C ASN A 130 -19.60 -4.15 -2.69
N MET A 131 -19.36 -3.44 -3.81
CA MET A 131 -19.38 -4.02 -5.15
C MET A 131 -18.24 -5.03 -5.40
N TRP A 132 -17.20 -5.01 -4.59
CA TRP A 132 -16.07 -5.95 -4.68
C TRP A 132 -16.20 -7.12 -3.70
N SER A 133 -17.40 -7.35 -3.18
CA SER A 133 -17.67 -8.54 -2.39
C SER A 133 -17.23 -9.81 -3.12
N PRO A 134 -16.54 -10.74 -2.45
CA PRO A 134 -16.16 -12.05 -3.03
C PRO A 134 -17.35 -12.83 -3.58
N LEU A 135 -18.58 -12.60 -3.07
CA LEU A 135 -19.82 -13.15 -3.61
C LEU A 135 -20.02 -12.80 -5.10
N ARG A 136 -19.54 -11.62 -5.54
CA ARG A 136 -19.69 -11.14 -6.92
C ARG A 136 -18.56 -11.57 -7.85
N ALA A 137 -17.44 -12.04 -7.30
CA ALA A 137 -16.29 -12.47 -8.07
C ALA A 137 -16.61 -13.73 -8.89
N ARG A 138 -16.12 -13.77 -10.11
CA ARG A 138 -16.32 -14.89 -11.05
C ARG A 138 -14.99 -15.34 -11.62
N ARG A 139 -14.92 -16.61 -12.00
CA ARG A 139 -13.83 -17.19 -12.79
C ARG A 139 -14.41 -17.83 -14.04
N LEU A 140 -13.60 -18.04 -15.05
CA LEU A 140 -13.99 -18.82 -16.23
C LEU A 140 -13.81 -20.31 -15.95
N ASP A 141 -14.78 -21.13 -16.37
CA ASP A 141 -14.60 -22.58 -16.47
C ASP A 141 -13.85 -22.96 -17.77
N GLU A 142 -13.63 -24.26 -17.96
CA GLU A 142 -12.92 -24.81 -19.14
C GLU A 142 -13.64 -24.49 -20.45
N SER A 143 -14.94 -24.23 -20.40
CA SER A 143 -15.78 -23.89 -21.57
C SER A 143 -15.88 -22.37 -21.80
N GLY A 144 -15.22 -21.54 -20.97
CA GLY A 144 -15.26 -20.09 -21.07
C GLY A 144 -16.50 -19.44 -20.47
N HIS A 145 -17.27 -20.14 -19.64
CA HIS A 145 -18.43 -19.58 -18.94
C HIS A 145 -18.07 -19.08 -17.54
N LEU A 146 -18.81 -18.05 -17.09
CA LEU A 146 -18.64 -17.47 -15.76
C LEU A 146 -19.19 -18.40 -14.67
N GLN A 147 -18.33 -18.77 -13.74
CA GLN A 147 -18.66 -19.53 -12.53
C GLN A 147 -18.30 -18.73 -11.27
N PRO A 148 -18.91 -19.02 -10.10
CA PRO A 148 -18.52 -18.40 -8.84
C PRO A 148 -17.01 -18.58 -8.61
N PHE A 149 -16.33 -17.51 -8.17
CA PHE A 149 -14.91 -17.61 -7.78
C PHE A 149 -14.78 -18.35 -6.44
N VAL A 150 -15.69 -18.07 -5.52
CA VAL A 150 -15.85 -18.77 -4.23
C VAL A 150 -17.21 -19.44 -4.24
N PRO A 151 -17.34 -20.72 -3.78
CA PRO A 151 -18.65 -21.39 -3.68
C PRO A 151 -19.64 -20.55 -2.88
N PHE A 152 -20.88 -20.49 -3.33
CA PHE A 152 -21.92 -19.65 -2.68
C PHE A 152 -22.22 -20.09 -1.25
N GLU A 153 -22.09 -21.37 -0.96
CA GLU A 153 -22.28 -21.97 0.37
C GLU A 153 -21.30 -21.41 1.41
N SER A 154 -20.17 -20.85 0.97
CA SER A 154 -19.20 -20.16 1.83
C SER A 154 -19.78 -18.88 2.46
N PHE A 155 -20.88 -18.34 1.92
CA PHE A 155 -21.55 -17.13 2.40
C PHE A 155 -22.85 -17.45 3.20
N GLY A 156 -23.10 -18.71 3.49
CA GLY A 156 -24.32 -19.19 4.15
C GLY A 156 -25.27 -19.92 3.20
N ASP A 157 -26.58 -19.87 3.51
CA ASP A 157 -27.60 -20.51 2.66
C ASP A 157 -27.72 -19.75 1.31
N PRO A 158 -27.40 -20.38 0.17
CA PRO A 158 -27.51 -19.74 -1.14
C PRO A 158 -28.89 -19.21 -1.47
N ALA A 159 -29.96 -19.78 -0.91
CA ALA A 159 -31.33 -19.32 -1.14
C ALA A 159 -31.61 -17.93 -0.55
N THR A 160 -30.78 -17.46 0.38
CA THR A 160 -30.91 -16.14 1.01
C THR A 160 -30.08 -15.06 0.33
N LEU A 161 -29.17 -15.46 -0.56
CA LEU A 161 -28.29 -14.52 -1.25
C LEU A 161 -29.06 -13.77 -2.35
N ASN A 162 -28.73 -12.49 -2.51
CA ASN A 162 -29.40 -11.63 -3.49
C ASN A 162 -28.42 -10.64 -4.15
N CYS A 163 -28.92 -9.81 -5.06
CA CYS A 163 -28.11 -8.88 -5.83
C CYS A 163 -27.87 -7.51 -5.15
N ASP A 164 -28.45 -7.28 -3.99
CA ASP A 164 -28.21 -6.05 -3.23
C ASP A 164 -26.72 -5.99 -2.82
N ARG A 165 -26.05 -4.88 -3.15
CA ARG A 165 -24.63 -4.71 -2.86
C ARG A 165 -24.32 -4.72 -1.36
N ASP A 166 -25.28 -4.31 -0.54
CA ASP A 166 -25.11 -4.14 0.90
C ASP A 166 -25.64 -5.35 1.70
N SER A 167 -26.21 -6.36 1.01
CA SER A 167 -26.86 -7.52 1.66
C SER A 167 -25.92 -8.40 2.48
N GLN A 168 -24.60 -8.32 2.24
CA GLN A 168 -23.56 -9.09 2.95
C GLN A 168 -22.78 -8.25 3.96
N GLY A 169 -23.24 -7.03 4.25
CA GLY A 169 -22.53 -6.06 5.09
C GLY A 169 -21.37 -5.37 4.35
N ASP A 170 -20.60 -4.60 5.10
CA ASP A 170 -19.49 -3.83 4.54
C ASP A 170 -18.30 -4.71 4.19
N VAL A 171 -17.78 -4.50 2.98
CA VAL A 171 -16.57 -5.13 2.47
C VAL A 171 -15.40 -4.15 2.59
N TYR A 172 -14.55 -4.41 3.57
CA TYR A 172 -13.32 -3.66 3.77
C TYR A 172 -12.23 -4.20 2.85
N PHE A 173 -11.70 -3.32 2.02
CA PHE A 173 -10.66 -3.67 1.07
C PHE A 173 -9.37 -2.93 1.44
N ALA A 174 -8.30 -3.69 1.72
CA ALA A 174 -6.98 -3.11 1.93
C ALA A 174 -6.51 -2.46 0.61
N ASP A 175 -6.45 -1.14 0.59
CA ASP A 175 -6.23 -0.36 -0.64
C ASP A 175 -4.75 -0.13 -0.96
N MET A 176 -3.86 -0.66 -0.14
CA MET A 176 -2.40 -0.64 -0.30
C MET A 176 -1.75 0.74 -0.26
N SER A 177 -2.50 1.78 0.12
CA SER A 177 -1.93 3.14 0.22
C SER A 177 -0.99 3.27 1.42
N VAL A 178 -1.37 2.72 2.58
CA VAL A 178 -0.60 2.76 3.82
C VAL A 178 -0.68 1.43 4.55
N SER A 179 0.47 0.91 4.97
CA SER A 179 0.55 -0.17 5.96
C SER A 179 1.56 0.22 7.03
N ILE A 180 1.14 0.27 8.28
CA ILE A 180 2.02 0.52 9.42
C ILE A 180 2.13 -0.78 10.19
N VAL A 181 3.34 -1.28 10.37
CA VAL A 181 3.58 -2.61 10.90
C VAL A 181 4.61 -2.58 12.02
N ARG A 182 4.46 -3.50 12.97
CA ARG A 182 5.51 -3.75 13.96
C ARG A 182 6.66 -4.55 13.36
N PRO A 183 7.88 -4.38 13.86
CA PRO A 183 9.05 -5.16 13.41
C PRO A 183 8.81 -6.66 13.34
N ARG A 184 8.08 -7.25 14.31
CA ARG A 184 7.77 -8.69 14.33
C ARG A 184 7.09 -9.20 13.06
N CYS A 185 6.26 -8.38 12.40
CA CYS A 185 5.59 -8.76 11.15
C CYS A 185 6.56 -8.96 10.00
N LEU A 186 7.69 -8.24 10.00
CA LEU A 186 8.74 -8.37 8.98
C LEU A 186 9.81 -9.40 9.37
N GLU A 187 9.97 -9.68 10.65
CA GLU A 187 10.87 -10.72 11.15
C GLU A 187 10.27 -12.13 10.97
N GLU A 188 8.96 -12.26 11.15
CA GLU A 188 8.23 -13.53 11.15
C GLU A 188 7.14 -13.57 10.05
N LEU A 189 7.50 -13.25 8.80
CA LEU A 189 6.56 -13.16 7.67
C LEU A 189 5.65 -14.38 7.53
N GLU A 190 6.16 -15.59 7.82
CA GLU A 190 5.39 -16.82 7.66
C GLU A 190 4.20 -16.94 8.62
N THR A 191 4.15 -16.13 9.68
CA THR A 191 3.04 -16.11 10.61
C THR A 191 1.89 -15.21 10.17
N GLY A 192 2.12 -14.34 9.19
CA GLY A 192 1.14 -13.37 8.72
C GLY A 192 0.02 -13.96 7.86
N LEU A 193 -1.12 -13.26 7.82
CA LEU A 193 -2.27 -13.66 7.00
C LEU A 193 -1.99 -13.43 5.51
N LEU A 194 -2.47 -14.36 4.68
CA LEU A 194 -2.44 -14.21 3.23
C LEU A 194 -3.45 -13.13 2.76
N PRO A 195 -3.20 -12.50 1.61
CA PRO A 195 -2.03 -12.65 0.76
C PRO A 195 -0.84 -11.77 1.15
N GLN A 196 -1.03 -10.76 2.01
CA GLN A 196 -0.01 -9.78 2.40
C GLN A 196 0.53 -10.12 3.80
N LYS A 197 1.44 -11.07 3.90
CA LYS A 197 1.95 -11.60 5.17
C LYS A 197 2.60 -10.53 6.08
N TRP A 198 3.14 -9.44 5.51
CA TRP A 198 3.71 -8.33 6.30
C TRP A 198 2.71 -7.62 7.21
N MET A 199 1.40 -7.83 7.01
CA MET A 199 0.36 -7.23 7.85
C MET A 199 0.19 -7.94 9.19
N GLY A 200 0.77 -9.14 9.37
CA GLY A 200 0.61 -9.95 10.58
C GLY A 200 -0.77 -10.60 10.68
N GLN A 201 -1.28 -10.76 11.89
CA GLN A 201 -2.56 -11.41 12.17
C GLN A 201 -3.60 -10.46 12.75
N ARG A 202 -3.20 -9.54 13.66
CA ARG A 202 -4.08 -8.56 14.31
C ARG A 202 -3.97 -7.23 13.62
N ILE A 203 -4.80 -7.03 12.60
CA ILE A 203 -4.77 -5.91 11.66
C ILE A 203 -5.89 -4.93 11.98
N ALA A 204 -5.56 -3.69 12.31
CA ALA A 204 -6.54 -2.63 12.47
C ALA A 204 -6.82 -1.93 11.11
N PRO A 205 -8.09 -1.61 10.80
CA PRO A 205 -8.41 -0.83 9.61
C PRO A 205 -8.16 0.67 9.88
N ILE A 206 -7.42 1.33 8.99
CA ILE A 206 -7.37 2.79 8.93
C ILE A 206 -8.44 3.23 7.92
N PRO A 207 -9.54 3.86 8.35
CA PRO A 207 -10.59 4.27 7.43
C PRO A 207 -10.08 5.23 6.36
N SER A 208 -10.27 4.87 5.11
CA SER A 208 -9.89 5.64 3.94
C SER A 208 -10.99 5.55 2.88
N TRP A 209 -10.84 6.28 1.77
CA TRP A 209 -11.66 6.11 0.59
C TRP A 209 -10.84 6.40 -0.67
N GLY A 210 -11.08 5.62 -1.72
CA GLY A 210 -10.44 5.82 -3.01
C GLY A 210 -8.93 5.53 -3.02
N GLY A 211 -8.41 4.85 -2.00
CA GLY A 211 -7.05 4.34 -2.00
C GLY A 211 -6.82 3.45 -3.23
N CYS A 212 -5.68 3.61 -3.88
CA CYS A 212 -5.42 2.96 -5.15
C CYS A 212 -3.96 2.55 -5.29
N ASP A 213 -3.74 1.24 -5.45
CA ASP A 213 -2.52 0.67 -6.03
C ASP A 213 -2.70 0.68 -7.56
N VAL A 214 -1.99 1.60 -8.23
CA VAL A 214 -2.15 1.84 -9.66
C VAL A 214 -1.43 0.76 -10.47
N ASP A 215 -2.20 -0.02 -11.23
CA ASP A 215 -1.70 -1.02 -12.16
C ASP A 215 -2.04 -0.73 -13.62
N TYR A 216 -3.07 0.09 -13.85
CA TYR A 216 -3.58 0.38 -15.18
C TYR A 216 -3.74 1.88 -15.40
N GLU A 217 -3.49 2.34 -16.62
CA GLU A 217 -3.59 3.75 -16.98
C GLU A 217 -5.02 4.31 -16.79
N TRP A 218 -6.06 3.50 -16.99
CA TRP A 218 -7.44 3.93 -16.79
C TRP A 218 -7.78 4.36 -15.36
N GLN A 219 -6.93 3.99 -14.36
CA GLN A 219 -7.10 4.42 -12.97
C GLN A 219 -6.68 5.88 -12.77
N MET A 220 -5.85 6.45 -13.65
CA MET A 220 -5.26 7.78 -13.48
C MET A 220 -6.26 8.92 -13.30
N PRO A 221 -7.39 8.99 -14.03
CA PRO A 221 -8.39 10.05 -13.80
C PRO A 221 -8.96 10.04 -12.37
N GLY A 222 -9.16 8.86 -11.80
CA GLY A 222 -9.60 8.70 -10.40
C GLY A 222 -8.53 9.17 -9.42
N VAL A 223 -7.29 8.79 -9.64
CA VAL A 223 -6.13 9.24 -8.84
C VAL A 223 -6.00 10.76 -8.88
N GLU A 224 -6.04 11.37 -10.05
CA GLU A 224 -5.94 12.84 -10.18
C GLU A 224 -7.10 13.54 -9.44
N THR A 225 -8.31 13.03 -9.57
CA THR A 225 -9.48 13.55 -8.85
C THR A 225 -9.28 13.47 -7.35
N TRP A 226 -8.85 12.32 -6.86
CA TRP A 226 -8.57 12.11 -5.44
C TRP A 226 -7.50 13.08 -4.91
N LEU A 227 -6.39 13.20 -5.63
CA LEU A 227 -5.29 14.11 -5.27
C LEU A 227 -5.77 15.58 -5.17
N ARG A 228 -6.53 16.05 -6.15
CA ARG A 228 -7.10 17.41 -6.12
C ARG A 228 -8.02 17.63 -4.93
N GLN A 229 -8.85 16.66 -4.59
CA GLN A 229 -9.76 16.73 -3.43
C GLN A 229 -9.02 16.73 -2.09
N HIS A 230 -7.77 16.22 -2.07
CA HIS A 230 -6.89 16.22 -0.89
C HIS A 230 -5.86 17.35 -0.91
N GLY A 231 -6.10 18.41 -1.70
CA GLY A 231 -5.30 19.65 -1.66
C GLY A 231 -4.06 19.65 -2.55
N TYR A 232 -3.81 18.59 -3.32
CA TYR A 232 -2.70 18.60 -4.27
C TYR A 232 -3.05 19.44 -5.51
N THR A 233 -2.15 20.34 -5.88
CA THR A 233 -2.30 21.22 -7.06
C THR A 233 -1.27 20.86 -8.11
N GLN A 234 -1.51 21.33 -9.35
CA GLN A 234 -0.54 21.23 -10.43
C GLN A 234 0.80 21.83 -9.97
N ALA A 235 1.89 21.08 -10.11
CA ALA A 235 3.21 21.63 -9.92
C ALA A 235 3.49 22.64 -11.06
N SER A 236 4.08 23.78 -10.73
CA SER A 236 4.65 24.65 -11.74
C SER A 236 5.81 23.95 -12.42
N ASP A 237 5.94 24.07 -13.73
CA ASP A 237 7.05 23.50 -14.54
C ASP A 237 8.43 24.15 -14.24
N SER A 238 8.64 24.57 -13.03
CA SER A 238 9.92 25.09 -12.58
C SER A 238 10.71 23.95 -11.95
N VAL A 239 11.29 23.11 -12.78
CA VAL A 239 12.68 22.63 -12.70
C VAL A 239 12.91 21.71 -13.92
N SER A 240 13.59 22.23 -14.90
CA SER A 240 14.27 21.49 -15.97
C SER A 240 15.53 20.81 -15.41
#